data_9e2b0d7e707b66fc55294f6834625460
#
_entry.id   9e2b0d7e707b66fc55294f6834625460
#
_cell.length_a   1.000
_cell.length_b   1.000
_cell.length_c   1.000
_cell.angle_alpha   90.00
_cell.angle_beta   90.00
_cell.angle_gamma   90.00
#
_symmetry.space_group_name_H-M   'P 1'
#
loop_
_entity.id
_entity.type
_entity.pdbx_description
1 polymer ?
#
loop_
_entity_poly.entity_id
_entity_poly.type
_entity_poly.pdbx_seq_one_letter_code
_entity_poly.pdbx_strand_id
1 'polypeptide(L)'
;MMDTGDALLCIEKLDAVAACLPEELNFTLDHEPMNHPEIVRIIHAAAASKHVRNYHHGMTTGIGLMRRDDRETVLRAYLDCGYDVFGITVHGNAAHHDGMVRRDGTFDAMVSAARFFKAHGARLEVSLMVNRFFPEDAESITALLRKLQPGYIGCVTPIYTPHSRMSDFEPFRASLSEIGSLREYLTAWQQDQEMVMRDAREHTVAAAVAWLKQGEGLLSLFEAPQEELYLSLHPDGLLFEGNSGAETACLGDLRTMNPEDVAGLIMKLPDNRDYGAFYDTQDLPDTGELVRTLESLPQDLVYGDYESVIYRGLAELKIQTRMDKFRAQGA
;
A
#
# COMPACT_ATOMS: atom_id res chain seq x y z
N MET A 1 6.44 1.74 17.20
CA MET A 1 6.03 3.17 17.03
C MET A 1 7.26 3.99 17.32
N MET A 2 7.58 4.97 16.46
CA MET A 2 8.72 5.87 16.67
C MET A 2 8.49 6.76 17.90
N ASP A 3 9.54 7.07 18.64
CA ASP A 3 9.48 8.08 19.72
C ASP A 3 9.19 9.47 19.14
N THR A 4 8.53 10.35 19.92
CA THR A 4 8.19 11.70 19.44
C THR A 4 9.42 12.53 19.08
N GLY A 5 10.49 12.44 19.88
CA GLY A 5 11.74 13.17 19.62
C GLY A 5 12.38 12.72 18.32
N ASP A 6 12.46 11.42 18.09
CA ASP A 6 12.97 10.82 16.86
C ASP A 6 12.08 11.19 15.66
N ALA A 7 10.76 11.18 15.82
CA ALA A 7 9.85 11.57 14.75
C ALA A 7 10.04 13.02 14.31
N LEU A 8 10.16 13.94 15.28
CA LEU A 8 10.41 15.35 14.99
C LEU A 8 11.78 15.58 14.35
N LEU A 9 12.82 14.90 14.84
CA LEU A 9 14.15 14.94 14.24
C LEU A 9 14.15 14.41 12.80
N CYS A 10 13.45 13.30 12.54
CA CYS A 10 13.36 12.74 11.20
C CYS A 10 12.61 13.65 10.23
N ILE A 11 11.53 14.32 10.68
CA ILE A 11 10.81 15.32 9.87
C ILE A 11 11.74 16.49 9.51
N GLU A 12 12.47 17.03 10.49
CA GLU A 12 13.45 18.11 10.25
C GLU A 12 14.52 17.69 9.23
N LYS A 13 15.06 16.47 9.40
CA LYS A 13 16.09 15.96 8.47
C LYS A 13 15.53 15.67 7.08
N LEU A 14 14.31 15.14 6.95
CA LEU A 14 13.68 14.96 5.64
C LEU A 14 13.44 16.29 4.93
N ASP A 15 13.05 17.35 5.65
CA ASP A 15 12.92 18.68 5.07
C ASP A 15 14.27 19.23 4.58
N ALA A 16 15.36 18.97 5.33
CA ALA A 16 16.73 19.34 4.91
C ALA A 16 17.21 18.48 3.72
N VAL A 17 16.89 17.19 3.67
CA VAL A 17 17.17 16.32 2.51
C VAL A 17 16.46 16.85 1.27
N ALA A 18 15.16 17.16 1.38
CA ALA A 18 14.37 17.70 0.29
C ALA A 18 14.96 19.01 -0.26
N ALA A 19 15.50 19.86 0.61
CA ALA A 19 16.20 21.10 0.18
C ALA A 19 17.45 20.84 -0.69
N CYS A 20 18.03 19.62 -0.62
CA CYS A 20 19.21 19.22 -1.39
C CYS A 20 18.85 18.45 -2.68
N LEU A 21 17.60 18.08 -2.88
CA LEU A 21 17.12 17.33 -4.05
C LEU A 21 16.66 18.28 -5.15
N PRO A 22 16.86 17.94 -6.45
CA PRO A 22 16.32 18.72 -7.56
C PRO A 22 14.80 18.47 -7.76
N GLU A 23 14.29 17.33 -7.34
CA GLU A 23 12.87 16.96 -7.43
C GLU A 23 12.13 17.23 -6.12
N GLU A 24 10.81 17.40 -6.24
CA GLU A 24 9.93 17.61 -5.09
C GLU A 24 9.78 16.30 -4.29
N LEU A 25 10.00 16.35 -2.99
CA LEU A 25 9.76 15.24 -2.07
C LEU A 25 8.36 15.38 -1.45
N ASN A 26 7.52 14.37 -1.68
CA ASN A 26 6.22 14.26 -1.02
C ASN A 26 6.33 13.39 0.23
N PHE A 27 5.61 13.77 1.28
CA PHE A 27 5.63 13.08 2.57
C PHE A 27 4.21 12.69 3.00
N THR A 28 4.05 11.50 3.52
CA THR A 28 2.83 11.03 4.17
C THR A 28 3.14 10.32 5.48
N LEU A 29 2.26 10.46 6.46
CA LEU A 29 2.28 9.64 7.67
C LEU A 29 1.48 8.37 7.38
N ASP A 30 2.11 7.21 7.52
CA ASP A 30 1.53 5.92 7.20
C ASP A 30 1.31 5.04 8.45
N HIS A 31 0.65 3.90 8.31
CA HIS A 31 0.44 2.89 9.35
C HIS A 31 -0.21 3.38 10.65
N GLU A 32 -1.39 4.00 10.54
CA GLU A 32 -2.18 4.42 11.71
C GLU A 32 -1.49 5.46 12.61
N PRO A 33 -1.07 6.59 12.06
CA PRO A 33 -0.35 7.62 12.83
C PRO A 33 -1.20 8.17 13.99
N MET A 34 -2.52 8.10 13.91
CA MET A 34 -3.45 8.53 14.98
C MET A 34 -3.36 7.67 16.25
N ASN A 35 -2.64 6.53 16.21
CA ASN A 35 -2.30 5.77 17.41
C ASN A 35 -1.21 6.45 18.25
N HIS A 36 -0.45 7.39 17.68
CA HIS A 36 0.64 8.03 18.40
C HIS A 36 0.10 9.01 19.46
N PRO A 37 0.53 8.94 20.73
CA PRO A 37 0.00 9.80 21.81
C PRO A 37 0.18 11.29 21.52
N GLU A 38 1.31 11.69 20.94
CA GLU A 38 1.64 13.08 20.61
C GLU A 38 1.48 13.41 19.12
N ILE A 39 0.54 12.76 18.42
CA ILE A 39 0.34 12.95 16.99
C ILE A 39 0.10 14.41 16.59
N VAL A 40 -0.55 15.19 17.44
CA VAL A 40 -0.79 16.62 17.20
C VAL A 40 0.52 17.39 17.00
N ARG A 41 1.56 17.09 17.82
CA ARG A 41 2.88 17.71 17.66
C ARG A 41 3.55 17.28 16.34
N ILE A 42 3.44 16.01 16.01
CA ILE A 42 4.05 15.43 14.79
C ILE A 42 3.41 16.03 13.55
N ILE A 43 2.06 16.09 13.49
CA ILE A 43 1.36 16.62 12.32
C ILE A 43 1.65 18.12 12.11
N HIS A 44 1.75 18.90 13.18
CA HIS A 44 2.15 20.30 13.09
C HIS A 44 3.59 20.48 12.61
N ALA A 45 4.52 19.64 13.07
CA ALA A 45 5.90 19.65 12.58
C ALA A 45 5.98 19.29 11.10
N ALA A 46 5.26 18.25 10.67
CA ALA A 46 5.19 17.88 9.25
C ALA A 46 4.61 19.00 8.39
N ALA A 47 3.53 19.64 8.84
CA ALA A 47 2.91 20.76 8.13
C ALA A 47 3.78 22.04 8.08
N ALA A 48 4.73 22.18 9.01
CA ALA A 48 5.66 23.31 9.05
C ALA A 48 6.89 23.12 8.15
N SER A 49 7.10 21.95 7.54
CA SER A 49 8.16 21.68 6.58
C SER A 49 8.08 22.63 5.39
N LYS A 50 9.25 23.06 4.88
CA LYS A 50 9.33 24.09 3.82
C LYS A 50 9.63 23.50 2.44
N HIS A 51 10.34 22.39 2.41
CA HIS A 51 10.84 21.75 1.20
C HIS A 51 10.15 20.42 0.91
N VAL A 52 9.48 19.85 1.91
CA VAL A 52 8.65 18.66 1.76
C VAL A 52 7.20 19.06 1.58
N ARG A 53 6.57 18.55 0.54
CA ARG A 53 5.14 18.71 0.33
C ARG A 53 4.37 17.65 1.10
N ASN A 54 3.47 18.07 1.99
CA ASN A 54 2.60 17.14 2.68
C ASN A 54 1.50 16.63 1.74
N TYR A 55 1.37 15.31 1.68
CA TYR A 55 0.26 14.68 0.99
C TYR A 55 -0.97 14.69 1.90
N HIS A 56 -2.00 15.47 1.53
CA HIS A 56 -3.16 15.78 2.37
C HIS A 56 -4.17 14.63 2.54
N HIS A 57 -3.74 13.40 2.36
CA HIS A 57 -4.55 12.20 2.43
C HIS A 57 -4.07 11.26 3.54
N GLY A 58 -4.97 10.79 4.39
CA GLY A 58 -4.67 9.83 5.45
C GLY A 58 -5.47 8.55 5.28
N MET A 59 -4.79 7.41 5.15
CA MET A 59 -5.42 6.09 5.27
C MET A 59 -5.50 5.67 6.73
N THR A 60 -6.64 5.14 7.15
CA THR A 60 -6.82 4.72 8.55
C THR A 60 -7.87 3.63 8.70
N THR A 61 -7.67 2.74 9.67
CA THR A 61 -8.73 1.84 10.15
C THR A 61 -9.71 2.57 11.07
N GLY A 62 -9.37 3.78 11.54
CA GLY A 62 -10.15 4.57 12.48
C GLY A 62 -10.12 4.08 13.93
N ILE A 63 -9.57 2.89 14.21
CA ILE A 63 -9.55 2.31 15.56
C ILE A 63 -8.75 3.20 16.52
N GLY A 64 -7.59 3.66 16.06
CA GLY A 64 -6.72 4.52 16.86
C GLY A 64 -7.43 5.79 17.31
N LEU A 65 -8.03 6.51 16.37
CA LEU A 65 -8.76 7.74 16.65
C LEU A 65 -9.97 7.50 17.56
N MET A 66 -10.79 6.49 17.27
CA MET A 66 -12.03 6.26 18.02
C MET A 66 -11.83 5.83 19.47
N ARG A 67 -10.62 5.38 19.83
CA ARG A 67 -10.24 5.04 21.21
C ARG A 67 -9.72 6.22 22.01
N ARG A 68 -9.49 7.37 21.39
CA ARG A 68 -8.93 8.55 22.04
C ARG A 68 -10.04 9.39 22.68
N ASP A 69 -9.76 9.89 23.86
CA ASP A 69 -10.62 10.89 24.53
C ASP A 69 -10.48 12.26 23.85
N ASP A 70 -9.28 12.56 23.30
CA ASP A 70 -8.94 13.81 22.62
C ASP A 70 -9.15 13.76 21.08
N ARG A 71 -9.94 12.79 20.56
CA ARG A 71 -10.13 12.56 19.12
C ARG A 71 -10.56 13.79 18.32
N GLU A 72 -11.36 14.68 18.92
CA GLU A 72 -11.77 15.93 18.27
C GLU A 72 -10.58 16.89 18.08
N THR A 73 -9.71 16.99 19.10
CA THR A 73 -8.49 17.79 19.03
C THR A 73 -7.54 17.24 17.97
N VAL A 74 -7.38 15.92 17.92
CA VAL A 74 -6.54 15.26 16.90
C VAL A 74 -7.08 15.53 15.52
N LEU A 75 -8.38 15.27 15.26
CA LEU A 75 -8.95 15.50 13.95
C LEU A 75 -8.86 16.96 13.52
N ARG A 76 -9.10 17.89 14.44
CA ARG A 76 -8.96 19.34 14.17
C ARG A 76 -7.53 19.68 13.75
N ALA A 77 -6.51 19.16 14.45
CA ALA A 77 -5.12 19.38 14.08
C ALA A 77 -4.80 18.89 12.66
N TYR A 78 -5.33 17.73 12.26
CA TYR A 78 -5.21 17.24 10.88
C TYR A 78 -5.84 18.22 9.88
N LEU A 79 -7.10 18.62 10.11
CA LEU A 79 -7.82 19.55 9.23
C LEU A 79 -7.13 20.91 9.15
N ASP A 80 -6.67 21.46 10.27
CA ASP A 80 -5.95 22.74 10.34
C ASP A 80 -4.61 22.68 9.59
N CYS A 81 -4.00 21.51 9.51
CA CYS A 81 -2.78 21.25 8.72
C CYS A 81 -3.07 20.85 7.24
N GLY A 82 -4.32 20.89 6.81
CA GLY A 82 -4.70 20.63 5.43
C GLY A 82 -4.97 19.16 5.08
N TYR A 83 -4.91 18.25 6.04
CA TYR A 83 -5.28 16.84 5.83
C TYR A 83 -6.80 16.69 5.92
N ASP A 84 -7.48 16.92 4.82
CA ASP A 84 -8.96 16.96 4.77
C ASP A 84 -9.59 15.72 4.09
N VAL A 85 -8.77 14.78 3.61
CA VAL A 85 -9.21 13.52 2.98
C VAL A 85 -8.80 12.34 3.84
N PHE A 86 -9.77 11.51 4.20
CA PHE A 86 -9.53 10.27 4.95
C PHE A 86 -10.04 9.06 4.18
N GLY A 87 -9.14 8.13 3.92
CA GLY A 87 -9.41 6.85 3.28
C GLY A 87 -9.62 5.73 4.29
N ILE A 88 -10.65 4.93 4.07
CA ILE A 88 -10.88 3.68 4.79
C ILE A 88 -10.89 2.50 3.83
N THR A 89 -10.48 1.32 4.30
CA THR A 89 -10.50 0.11 3.49
C THR A 89 -11.60 -0.84 3.97
N VAL A 90 -12.45 -1.29 3.06
CA VAL A 90 -13.52 -2.24 3.31
C VAL A 90 -13.15 -3.60 2.69
N HIS A 91 -13.18 -4.66 3.51
CA HIS A 91 -12.86 -6.03 3.10
C HIS A 91 -14.11 -6.91 2.96
N GLY A 92 -15.31 -6.38 3.16
CA GLY A 92 -16.57 -7.11 3.11
C GLY A 92 -17.58 -6.62 4.15
N ASN A 93 -18.55 -7.45 4.49
CA ASN A 93 -19.45 -7.22 5.64
C ASN A 93 -18.67 -7.26 6.96
N ALA A 94 -19.31 -7.02 8.10
CA ALA A 94 -18.65 -6.96 9.39
C ALA A 94 -17.86 -8.24 9.72
N ALA A 95 -18.43 -9.41 9.46
CA ALA A 95 -17.80 -10.68 9.80
C ALA A 95 -16.58 -10.96 8.92
N HIS A 96 -16.66 -10.74 7.60
CA HIS A 96 -15.56 -10.93 6.68
C HIS A 96 -14.46 -9.87 6.87
N HIS A 97 -14.83 -8.61 7.08
CA HIS A 97 -13.87 -7.55 7.37
C HIS A 97 -13.06 -7.86 8.63
N ASP A 98 -13.72 -8.14 9.74
CA ASP A 98 -13.05 -8.44 11.02
C ASP A 98 -12.21 -9.71 10.92
N GLY A 99 -12.70 -10.74 10.22
CA GLY A 99 -11.98 -11.99 9.98
C GLY A 99 -10.70 -11.78 9.15
N MET A 100 -10.75 -10.95 8.10
CA MET A 100 -9.58 -10.65 7.26
C MET A 100 -8.54 -9.79 7.98
N VAL A 101 -8.96 -8.80 8.76
CA VAL A 101 -8.04 -7.98 9.56
C VAL A 101 -7.65 -8.67 10.88
N ARG A 102 -8.20 -9.86 11.16
CA ARG A 102 -7.95 -10.70 12.34
C ARG A 102 -8.19 -9.96 13.65
N ARG A 103 -9.25 -9.15 13.69
CA ARG A 103 -9.58 -8.36 14.88
C ARG A 103 -11.05 -7.99 14.91
N ASP A 104 -11.74 -8.49 15.93
CA ASP A 104 -13.16 -8.22 16.16
C ASP A 104 -13.43 -6.73 16.44
N GLY A 105 -14.56 -6.24 15.91
CA GLY A 105 -15.04 -4.87 16.09
C GLY A 105 -14.31 -3.82 15.25
N THR A 106 -13.42 -4.22 14.34
CA THR A 106 -12.71 -3.29 13.45
C THR A 106 -13.67 -2.63 12.48
N PHE A 107 -14.62 -3.39 11.92
CA PHE A 107 -15.62 -2.85 11.01
C PHE A 107 -16.47 -1.74 11.65
N ASP A 108 -16.97 -1.96 12.87
CA ASP A 108 -17.78 -0.96 13.58
C ASP A 108 -16.96 0.28 13.96
N ALA A 109 -15.68 0.10 14.35
CA ALA A 109 -14.78 1.20 14.63
C ALA A 109 -14.51 2.03 13.37
N MET A 110 -14.24 1.37 12.23
CA MET A 110 -14.04 2.02 10.92
C MET A 110 -15.28 2.82 10.49
N VAL A 111 -16.48 2.23 10.57
CA VAL A 111 -17.73 2.90 10.23
C VAL A 111 -17.99 4.10 11.15
N SER A 112 -17.67 3.97 12.43
CA SER A 112 -17.80 5.06 13.41
C SER A 112 -16.84 6.19 13.10
N ALA A 113 -15.57 5.88 12.75
CA ALA A 113 -14.59 6.86 12.34
C ALA A 113 -14.99 7.58 11.04
N ALA A 114 -15.46 6.85 10.03
CA ALA A 114 -15.94 7.44 8.77
C ALA A 114 -17.07 8.46 8.99
N ARG A 115 -18.01 8.15 9.88
CA ARG A 115 -19.08 9.09 10.27
C ARG A 115 -18.53 10.30 11.01
N PHE A 116 -17.56 10.06 11.90
CA PHE A 116 -16.93 11.11 12.67
C PHE A 116 -16.17 12.08 11.77
N PHE A 117 -15.39 11.61 10.80
CA PHE A 117 -14.72 12.43 9.80
C PHE A 117 -15.72 13.32 9.04
N LYS A 118 -16.77 12.72 8.50
CA LYS A 118 -17.81 13.48 7.76
C LYS A 118 -18.52 14.52 8.61
N ALA A 119 -18.84 14.18 9.87
CA ALA A 119 -19.50 15.12 10.79
C ALA A 119 -18.65 16.36 11.09
N HIS A 120 -17.32 16.27 10.90
CA HIS A 120 -16.38 17.36 11.09
C HIS A 120 -15.90 18.01 9.79
N GLY A 121 -16.55 17.71 8.67
CA GLY A 121 -16.28 18.36 7.38
C GLY A 121 -15.15 17.76 6.54
N ALA A 122 -14.56 16.63 6.98
CA ALA A 122 -13.59 15.92 6.18
C ALA A 122 -14.24 15.18 5.00
N ARG A 123 -13.50 15.01 3.92
CA ARG A 123 -13.86 14.17 2.78
C ARG A 123 -13.54 12.72 3.10
N LEU A 124 -14.44 11.81 2.75
CA LEU A 124 -14.27 10.37 2.95
C LEU A 124 -14.01 9.69 1.61
N GLU A 125 -12.99 8.86 1.56
CA GLU A 125 -12.71 7.92 0.48
C GLU A 125 -12.84 6.49 0.99
N VAL A 126 -13.32 5.58 0.12
CA VAL A 126 -13.48 4.17 0.44
C VAL A 126 -12.75 3.32 -0.58
N SER A 127 -11.79 2.54 -0.12
CA SER A 127 -11.15 1.49 -0.90
C SER A 127 -11.85 0.16 -0.63
N LEU A 128 -12.45 -0.43 -1.66
CA LEU A 128 -13.02 -1.77 -1.63
C LEU A 128 -11.92 -2.76 -2.00
N MET A 129 -11.38 -3.48 -1.02
CA MET A 129 -10.35 -4.50 -1.24
C MET A 129 -11.02 -5.78 -1.74
N VAL A 130 -11.11 -5.93 -3.06
CA VAL A 130 -11.86 -7.01 -3.73
C VAL A 130 -11.29 -8.37 -3.34
N ASN A 131 -12.18 -9.26 -2.88
CA ASN A 131 -11.83 -10.60 -2.44
C ASN A 131 -12.97 -11.59 -2.75
N ARG A 132 -12.73 -12.87 -2.53
CA ARG A 132 -13.67 -13.96 -2.84
C ARG A 132 -15.03 -13.88 -2.15
N PHE A 133 -15.17 -13.12 -1.06
CA PHE A 133 -16.42 -12.95 -0.32
C PHE A 133 -17.28 -11.80 -0.88
N PHE A 134 -16.71 -10.95 -1.73
CA PHE A 134 -17.44 -9.79 -2.27
C PHE A 134 -18.76 -10.15 -2.99
N PRO A 135 -18.86 -11.27 -3.75
CA PRO A 135 -20.13 -11.65 -4.36
C PRO A 135 -21.28 -11.79 -3.36
N GLU A 136 -21.03 -12.41 -2.20
CA GLU A 136 -22.06 -12.58 -1.17
C GLU A 136 -22.28 -11.30 -0.33
N ASP A 137 -21.28 -10.44 -0.26
CA ASP A 137 -21.30 -9.20 0.51
C ASP A 137 -21.78 -7.97 -0.28
N ALA A 138 -21.96 -8.08 -1.59
CA ALA A 138 -22.15 -6.94 -2.48
C ALA A 138 -23.35 -6.06 -2.10
N GLU A 139 -24.46 -6.63 -1.65
CA GLU A 139 -25.61 -5.87 -1.18
C GLU A 139 -25.29 -5.10 0.11
N SER A 140 -24.61 -5.74 1.06
CA SER A 140 -24.27 -5.11 2.34
C SER A 140 -23.22 -4.01 2.16
N ILE A 141 -22.23 -4.20 1.27
CA ILE A 141 -21.27 -3.19 0.86
C ILE A 141 -21.99 -2.00 0.21
N THR A 142 -22.91 -2.27 -0.72
CA THR A 142 -23.69 -1.22 -1.39
C THR A 142 -24.53 -0.42 -0.39
N ALA A 143 -25.16 -1.08 0.57
CA ALA A 143 -25.91 -0.42 1.65
C ALA A 143 -25.01 0.44 2.54
N LEU A 144 -23.80 -0.04 2.86
CA LEU A 144 -22.79 0.70 3.61
C LEU A 144 -22.37 1.97 2.84
N LEU A 145 -22.04 1.86 1.56
CA LEU A 145 -21.62 2.99 0.72
C LEU A 145 -22.73 4.06 0.61
N ARG A 146 -24.00 3.64 0.42
CA ARG A 146 -25.14 4.56 0.43
C ARG A 146 -25.28 5.31 1.76
N LYS A 147 -24.98 4.65 2.88
CA LYS A 147 -25.03 5.25 4.22
C LYS A 147 -23.87 6.18 4.50
N LEU A 148 -22.67 5.81 4.06
CA LEU A 148 -21.46 6.61 4.24
C LEU A 148 -21.37 7.76 3.24
N GLN A 149 -21.88 7.61 2.02
CA GLN A 149 -21.79 8.60 0.96
C GLN A 149 -20.38 9.14 0.79
N PRO A 150 -19.38 8.29 0.47
CA PRO A 150 -18.02 8.74 0.26
C PRO A 150 -17.93 9.66 -0.97
N GLY A 151 -16.91 10.51 -1.00
CA GLY A 151 -16.61 11.35 -2.16
C GLY A 151 -15.93 10.57 -3.29
N TYR A 152 -15.25 9.49 -2.93
CA TYR A 152 -14.61 8.58 -3.89
C TYR A 152 -14.72 7.13 -3.41
N ILE A 153 -14.89 6.21 -4.37
CA ILE A 153 -14.87 4.77 -4.15
C ILE A 153 -13.88 4.16 -5.14
N GLY A 154 -12.86 3.48 -4.63
CA GLY A 154 -11.93 2.70 -5.44
C GLY A 154 -12.15 1.20 -5.23
N CYS A 155 -12.25 0.42 -6.30
CA CYS A 155 -12.14 -1.04 -6.23
C CYS A 155 -10.67 -1.41 -6.44
N VAL A 156 -10.07 -2.02 -5.42
CA VAL A 156 -8.65 -2.41 -5.43
C VAL A 156 -8.56 -3.91 -5.45
N THR A 157 -7.99 -4.47 -6.50
CA THR A 157 -7.55 -5.86 -6.51
C THR A 157 -6.19 -5.93 -5.83
N PRO A 158 -6.01 -6.79 -4.80
CA PRO A 158 -4.76 -6.81 -4.04
C PRO A 158 -3.57 -7.22 -4.90
N ILE A 159 -2.50 -6.45 -4.82
CA ILE A 159 -1.18 -6.82 -5.34
C ILE A 159 -0.56 -7.93 -4.48
N TYR A 160 0.50 -8.54 -4.94
CA TYR A 160 1.37 -9.42 -4.16
C TYR A 160 2.77 -8.81 -4.12
N THR A 161 3.29 -8.62 -2.92
CA THR A 161 4.68 -8.21 -2.71
C THR A 161 5.37 -9.19 -1.77
N PRO A 162 6.64 -9.55 -2.01
CA PRO A 162 7.30 -10.67 -1.34
C PRO A 162 7.38 -10.57 0.19
N HIS A 163 7.53 -9.39 0.75
CA HIS A 163 7.73 -9.18 2.19
C HIS A 163 6.56 -8.56 2.91
N SER A 164 5.50 -8.24 2.19
CA SER A 164 4.32 -7.67 2.81
C SER A 164 3.44 -8.75 3.43
N ARG A 165 2.59 -8.33 4.37
CA ARG A 165 1.48 -9.17 4.84
C ARG A 165 0.46 -9.49 3.74
N MET A 166 0.70 -9.04 2.52
CA MET A 166 -0.14 -9.36 1.36
C MET A 166 -0.11 -10.85 1.02
N SER A 167 0.93 -11.59 1.41
CA SER A 167 0.92 -13.06 1.35
C SER A 167 -0.18 -13.68 2.21
N ASP A 168 -0.60 -13.00 3.28
CA ASP A 168 -1.72 -13.43 4.13
C ASP A 168 -3.08 -13.30 3.42
N PHE A 169 -3.12 -12.53 2.32
CA PHE A 169 -4.33 -12.32 1.52
C PHE A 169 -4.60 -13.46 0.53
N GLU A 170 -3.60 -14.27 0.21
CA GLU A 170 -3.73 -15.33 -0.81
C GLU A 170 -4.96 -16.25 -0.65
N PRO A 171 -5.34 -16.70 0.58
CA PRO A 171 -6.54 -17.53 0.77
C PRO A 171 -7.86 -16.81 0.44
N PHE A 172 -7.83 -15.49 0.35
CA PHE A 172 -9.00 -14.64 0.14
C PHE A 172 -9.07 -14.04 -1.26
N ARG A 173 -8.07 -14.30 -2.10
CA ARG A 173 -7.97 -13.73 -3.45
C ARG A 173 -9.17 -14.15 -4.31
N ALA A 174 -9.74 -13.18 -5.03
CA ALA A 174 -10.87 -13.43 -5.91
C ALA A 174 -10.42 -14.09 -7.22
N SER A 175 -11.28 -14.95 -7.74
CA SER A 175 -11.20 -15.46 -9.10
C SER A 175 -11.83 -14.50 -10.10
N LEU A 176 -11.52 -14.67 -11.38
CA LEU A 176 -12.14 -13.92 -12.47
C LEU A 176 -13.67 -14.10 -12.51
N SER A 177 -14.16 -15.30 -12.17
CA SER A 177 -15.60 -15.58 -12.11
C SER A 177 -16.29 -14.84 -10.95
N GLU A 178 -15.63 -14.76 -9.79
CA GLU A 178 -16.14 -14.00 -8.65
C GLU A 178 -16.18 -12.50 -8.94
N ILE A 179 -15.12 -11.92 -9.56
CA ILE A 179 -15.13 -10.52 -10.00
C ILE A 179 -16.21 -10.30 -11.06
N GLY A 180 -16.38 -11.24 -11.98
CA GLY A 180 -17.43 -11.19 -13.01
C GLY A 180 -18.85 -11.10 -12.45
N SER A 181 -19.11 -11.74 -11.31
CA SER A 181 -20.41 -11.68 -10.63
C SER A 181 -20.72 -10.32 -9.98
N LEU A 182 -19.69 -9.46 -9.78
CA LEU A 182 -19.86 -8.12 -9.24
C LEU A 182 -20.30 -7.08 -10.28
N ARG A 183 -20.37 -7.44 -11.56
CA ARG A 183 -20.59 -6.50 -12.68
C ARG A 183 -21.79 -5.57 -12.44
N GLU A 184 -22.91 -6.07 -11.94
CA GLU A 184 -24.09 -5.25 -11.68
C GLU A 184 -23.91 -4.23 -10.53
N TYR A 185 -22.97 -4.50 -9.61
CA TYR A 185 -22.68 -3.61 -8.48
C TYR A 185 -21.65 -2.55 -8.82
N LEU A 186 -20.75 -2.78 -9.81
CA LEU A 186 -19.65 -1.88 -10.15
C LEU A 186 -20.14 -0.46 -10.47
N THR A 187 -21.26 -0.33 -11.21
CA THR A 187 -21.86 0.98 -11.48
C THR A 187 -22.34 1.67 -10.19
N ALA A 188 -22.95 0.92 -9.28
CA ALA A 188 -23.39 1.46 -7.98
C ALA A 188 -22.20 1.87 -7.10
N TRP A 189 -21.02 1.29 -7.33
CA TRP A 189 -19.75 1.61 -6.69
C TRP A 189 -18.91 2.63 -7.47
N GLN A 190 -19.51 3.30 -8.48
CA GLN A 190 -18.87 4.33 -9.30
C GLN A 190 -17.66 3.81 -10.12
N GLN A 191 -17.64 2.51 -10.45
CA GLN A 191 -16.57 1.90 -11.23
C GLN A 191 -16.96 1.74 -12.70
N ASP A 192 -15.97 1.90 -13.60
CA ASP A 192 -16.11 1.50 -15.00
C ASP A 192 -16.06 -0.02 -15.12
N GLN A 193 -17.20 -0.63 -15.46
CA GLN A 193 -17.34 -2.07 -15.56
C GLN A 193 -16.39 -2.70 -16.58
N GLU A 194 -16.22 -2.07 -17.74
CA GLU A 194 -15.39 -2.64 -18.80
C GLU A 194 -13.90 -2.54 -18.45
N MET A 195 -13.48 -1.45 -17.81
CA MET A 195 -12.12 -1.30 -17.31
C MET A 195 -11.82 -2.36 -16.23
N VAL A 196 -12.65 -2.48 -15.20
CA VAL A 196 -12.44 -3.47 -14.12
C VAL A 196 -12.39 -4.89 -14.67
N MET A 197 -13.30 -5.23 -15.63
CA MET A 197 -13.33 -6.56 -16.21
C MET A 197 -12.18 -6.83 -17.19
N ARG A 198 -11.67 -5.82 -17.87
CA ARG A 198 -10.47 -5.93 -18.70
C ARG A 198 -9.25 -6.19 -17.83
N ASP A 199 -9.01 -5.33 -16.83
CA ASP A 199 -7.87 -5.42 -15.93
C ASP A 199 -7.87 -6.76 -15.17
N ALA A 200 -9.06 -7.21 -14.70
CA ALA A 200 -9.19 -8.51 -14.06
C ALA A 200 -8.79 -9.68 -15.00
N ARG A 201 -9.10 -9.61 -16.30
CA ARG A 201 -8.70 -10.65 -17.27
C ARG A 201 -7.21 -10.62 -17.55
N GLU A 202 -6.64 -9.43 -17.70
CA GLU A 202 -5.22 -9.21 -18.00
C GLU A 202 -4.31 -9.62 -16.85
N HIS A 203 -4.79 -9.56 -15.61
CA HIS A 203 -4.01 -9.85 -14.40
C HIS A 203 -4.33 -11.22 -13.77
N THR A 204 -4.80 -12.19 -14.55
CA THR A 204 -4.96 -13.58 -14.08
C THR A 204 -3.63 -14.34 -14.13
N VAL A 205 -3.55 -15.43 -13.35
CA VAL A 205 -2.42 -16.37 -13.46
C VAL A 205 -2.28 -16.91 -14.88
N ALA A 206 -3.40 -17.27 -15.54
CA ALA A 206 -3.38 -17.73 -16.93
C ALA A 206 -2.83 -16.68 -17.90
N ALA A 207 -3.16 -15.41 -17.73
CA ALA A 207 -2.65 -14.33 -18.57
C ALA A 207 -1.14 -14.15 -18.39
N ALA A 208 -0.63 -14.16 -17.16
CA ALA A 208 0.79 -14.09 -16.88
C ALA A 208 1.57 -15.29 -17.45
N VAL A 209 1.04 -16.51 -17.35
CA VAL A 209 1.60 -17.71 -17.97
C VAL A 209 1.66 -17.57 -19.49
N ALA A 210 0.57 -17.07 -20.11
CA ALA A 210 0.53 -16.86 -21.55
C ALA A 210 1.57 -15.83 -22.01
N TRP A 211 1.73 -14.75 -21.27
CA TRP A 211 2.72 -13.71 -21.52
C TRP A 211 4.15 -14.25 -21.44
N LEU A 212 4.51 -15.00 -20.39
CA LEU A 212 5.84 -15.62 -20.24
C LEU A 212 6.15 -16.59 -21.39
N LYS A 213 5.15 -17.34 -21.89
CA LYS A 213 5.30 -18.29 -23.01
C LYS A 213 5.51 -17.61 -24.36
N GLN A 214 5.14 -16.35 -24.51
CA GLN A 214 5.39 -15.59 -25.74
C GLN A 214 6.84 -15.16 -25.91
N GLY A 215 7.69 -15.41 -24.88
CA GLY A 215 9.13 -15.19 -24.96
C GLY A 215 9.54 -13.74 -24.67
N GLU A 216 8.65 -12.89 -24.20
CA GLU A 216 9.02 -11.66 -23.55
C GLU A 216 9.74 -12.05 -22.26
N GLY A 217 11.04 -11.78 -22.21
CA GLY A 217 11.90 -12.33 -21.16
C GLY A 217 11.51 -11.79 -19.79
N LEU A 218 11.57 -12.66 -18.77
CA LEU A 218 11.38 -12.29 -17.37
C LEU A 218 12.19 -11.02 -17.01
N LEU A 219 13.37 -10.82 -17.59
CA LEU A 219 14.22 -9.66 -17.41
C LEU A 219 13.58 -8.33 -17.81
N SER A 220 12.70 -8.31 -18.83
CA SER A 220 12.06 -7.06 -19.27
C SER A 220 11.14 -6.44 -18.21
N LEU A 221 10.57 -7.28 -17.34
CA LEU A 221 9.82 -6.81 -16.17
C LEU A 221 10.68 -6.07 -15.17
N PHE A 222 11.92 -6.49 -15.04
CA PHE A 222 12.85 -5.96 -14.07
C PHE A 222 13.67 -4.78 -14.62
N GLU A 223 13.50 -4.44 -15.89
CA GLU A 223 14.20 -3.36 -16.60
C GLU A 223 13.27 -2.17 -16.94
N ALA A 224 11.98 -2.23 -16.59
CA ALA A 224 11.04 -1.15 -16.86
C ALA A 224 11.34 0.07 -15.98
N PRO A 225 11.45 1.31 -16.53
CA PRO A 225 11.73 2.50 -15.76
C PRO A 225 10.56 2.83 -14.82
N GLN A 226 10.87 3.14 -13.56
CA GLN A 226 9.90 3.70 -12.62
C GLN A 226 9.82 5.22 -12.75
N GLU A 227 8.60 5.74 -12.81
CA GLU A 227 8.34 7.18 -12.86
C GLU A 227 8.49 7.86 -11.48
N GLU A 228 8.36 7.10 -10.37
CA GLU A 228 8.38 7.63 -9.01
C GLU A 228 9.34 6.85 -8.11
N LEU A 229 10.07 7.57 -7.26
CA LEU A 229 10.85 6.99 -6.18
C LEU A 229 10.01 6.97 -4.90
N TYR A 230 9.92 5.79 -4.30
CA TYR A 230 9.34 5.63 -2.97
C TYR A 230 10.46 5.44 -1.94
N LEU A 231 10.27 6.09 -0.79
CA LEU A 231 11.14 5.93 0.38
C LEU A 231 10.26 5.61 1.59
N SER A 232 10.69 4.68 2.42
CA SER A 232 10.02 4.31 3.66
C SER A 232 10.92 4.59 4.86
N LEU A 233 10.44 5.37 5.81
CA LEU A 233 11.12 5.58 7.08
C LEU A 233 10.46 4.72 8.16
N HIS A 234 11.22 3.81 8.74
CA HIS A 234 10.74 2.89 9.76
C HIS A 234 10.79 3.50 11.17
N PRO A 235 10.04 2.92 12.14
CA PRO A 235 10.02 3.41 13.52
C PRO A 235 11.36 3.37 14.26
N ASP A 236 12.32 2.62 13.78
CA ASP A 236 13.69 2.53 14.29
C ASP A 236 14.65 3.56 13.68
N GLY A 237 14.13 4.46 12.83
CA GLY A 237 14.89 5.51 12.17
C GLY A 237 15.60 5.09 10.88
N LEU A 238 15.49 3.82 10.50
CA LEU A 238 16.08 3.35 9.24
C LEU A 238 15.25 3.83 8.05
N LEU A 239 15.96 4.38 7.05
CA LEU A 239 15.39 4.81 5.77
C LEU A 239 15.65 3.71 4.74
N PHE A 240 14.62 3.37 4.01
CA PHE A 240 14.65 2.35 2.96
C PHE A 240 14.21 2.94 1.62
N GLU A 241 14.75 2.38 0.55
CA GLU A 241 14.18 2.49 -0.80
C GLU A 241 12.99 1.55 -0.90
N GLY A 242 11.89 2.03 -1.49
CA GLY A 242 10.64 1.28 -1.68
C GLY A 242 9.53 1.70 -0.74
N ASN A 243 8.31 1.28 -1.08
CA ASN A 243 7.13 1.46 -0.25
C ASN A 243 7.21 0.59 1.01
N SER A 244 6.54 1.03 2.08
CA SER A 244 6.42 0.25 3.31
C SER A 244 5.82 -1.15 3.05
N GLY A 245 6.58 -2.17 3.44
CA GLY A 245 6.27 -3.59 3.14
C GLY A 245 6.72 -4.06 1.75
N ALA A 246 7.36 -3.19 0.98
CA ALA A 246 7.92 -3.47 -0.33
C ALA A 246 9.32 -2.85 -0.50
N GLU A 247 10.08 -2.82 0.60
CA GLU A 247 11.43 -2.26 0.63
C GLU A 247 12.42 -3.12 -0.14
N THR A 248 13.38 -2.46 -0.80
CA THR A 248 14.37 -3.11 -1.66
C THR A 248 15.80 -2.95 -1.15
N ALA A 249 16.11 -1.83 -0.48
CA ALA A 249 17.42 -1.56 0.09
C ALA A 249 17.35 -0.68 1.34
N CYS A 250 18.24 -0.90 2.32
CA CYS A 250 18.41 0.00 3.45
C CYS A 250 19.43 1.08 3.08
N LEU A 251 19.04 2.35 3.19
CA LEU A 251 19.89 3.51 2.91
C LEU A 251 20.66 3.98 4.15
N GLY A 252 20.20 3.64 5.36
CA GLY A 252 20.85 3.96 6.63
C GLY A 252 19.93 4.56 7.67
N ASP A 253 20.49 4.95 8.82
CA ASP A 253 19.73 5.57 9.92
C ASP A 253 19.67 7.10 9.72
N LEU A 254 18.48 7.58 9.35
CA LEU A 254 18.24 9.01 9.08
C LEU A 254 18.56 9.90 10.29
N ARG A 255 18.42 9.39 11.52
CA ARG A 255 18.71 10.17 12.74
C ARG A 255 20.18 10.55 12.88
N THR A 256 21.08 9.73 12.33
CA THR A 256 22.53 9.90 12.45
C THR A 256 23.21 10.44 11.19
N MET A 257 22.60 10.24 10.02
CA MET A 257 23.16 10.67 8.75
C MET A 257 23.02 12.19 8.54
N ASN A 258 23.93 12.78 7.75
CA ASN A 258 23.78 14.15 7.30
C ASN A 258 22.79 14.22 6.12
N PRO A 259 21.95 15.27 6.04
CA PRO A 259 20.99 15.43 4.95
C PRO A 259 21.61 15.40 3.55
N GLU A 260 22.79 16.02 3.36
CA GLU A 260 23.51 16.04 2.09
C GLU A 260 23.98 14.64 1.67
N ASP A 261 24.41 13.81 2.63
CA ASP A 261 24.82 12.44 2.36
C ASP A 261 23.60 11.58 1.94
N VAL A 262 22.46 11.76 2.61
CA VAL A 262 21.20 11.09 2.27
C VAL A 262 20.73 11.50 0.87
N ALA A 263 20.71 12.80 0.57
CA ALA A 263 20.37 13.31 -0.75
C ALA A 263 21.32 12.76 -1.83
N GLY A 264 22.62 12.70 -1.53
CA GLY A 264 23.62 12.10 -2.41
C GLY A 264 23.44 10.60 -2.65
N LEU A 265 22.91 9.85 -1.68
CA LEU A 265 22.50 8.45 -1.87
C LEU A 265 21.27 8.35 -2.75
N ILE A 266 20.23 9.15 -2.48
CA ILE A 266 18.99 9.18 -3.25
C ILE A 266 19.27 9.49 -4.73
N MET A 267 20.08 10.50 -5.02
CA MET A 267 20.46 10.86 -6.39
C MET A 267 21.31 9.82 -7.12
N LYS A 268 21.95 8.90 -6.39
CA LYS A 268 22.72 7.78 -6.98
C LYS A 268 21.88 6.53 -7.19
N LEU A 269 20.67 6.48 -6.66
CA LEU A 269 19.77 5.38 -6.94
C LEU A 269 19.53 5.37 -8.46
N PRO A 270 19.58 4.20 -9.12
CA PRO A 270 19.52 4.14 -10.59
C PRO A 270 18.20 4.72 -11.12
N ASP A 271 18.28 5.45 -12.25
CA ASP A 271 17.09 5.98 -12.94
C ASP A 271 16.14 4.87 -13.44
N ASN A 272 16.68 3.66 -13.60
CA ASN A 272 15.91 2.44 -13.90
C ASN A 272 15.60 1.71 -12.59
N ARG A 273 14.64 2.22 -11.84
CA ARG A 273 14.20 1.61 -10.58
C ARG A 273 13.03 0.70 -10.89
N ASP A 274 13.33 -0.56 -10.85
CA ASP A 274 12.39 -1.61 -11.15
C ASP A 274 11.53 -1.93 -9.93
N TYR A 275 10.22 -2.10 -10.13
CA TYR A 275 9.44 -2.96 -9.24
C TYR A 275 10.11 -4.35 -9.11
N GLY A 276 10.97 -4.72 -10.04
CA GLY A 276 11.85 -5.88 -10.02
C GLY A 276 13.00 -5.84 -9.04
N ALA A 277 13.25 -4.71 -8.37
CA ALA A 277 14.33 -4.56 -7.39
C ALA A 277 14.20 -5.45 -6.14
N PHE A 278 13.09 -6.18 -5.95
CA PHE A 278 12.99 -7.22 -4.91
C PHE A 278 13.98 -8.35 -5.06
N TYR A 279 14.36 -8.70 -6.29
CA TYR A 279 15.22 -9.84 -6.60
C TYR A 279 16.46 -9.39 -7.36
N ASP A 280 17.56 -10.09 -7.16
CA ASP A 280 18.73 -9.93 -8.02
C ASP A 280 18.48 -10.72 -9.32
N THR A 281 18.74 -10.10 -10.46
CA THR A 281 18.48 -10.72 -11.78
C THR A 281 19.25 -12.03 -11.99
N GLN A 282 20.41 -12.17 -11.35
CA GLN A 282 21.21 -13.41 -11.38
C GLN A 282 20.60 -14.59 -10.64
N ASP A 283 19.64 -14.34 -9.73
CA ASP A 283 18.96 -15.38 -8.96
C ASP A 283 17.62 -15.80 -9.57
N LEU A 284 17.21 -15.14 -10.65
CA LEU A 284 15.96 -15.47 -11.32
C LEU A 284 16.02 -16.87 -11.91
N PRO A 285 14.94 -17.67 -11.80
CA PRO A 285 14.88 -19.01 -12.35
C PRO A 285 14.79 -18.97 -13.87
N ASP A 286 15.00 -20.12 -14.49
CA ASP A 286 14.62 -20.32 -15.90
C ASP A 286 13.13 -20.04 -16.09
N THR A 287 12.77 -19.31 -17.16
CA THR A 287 11.38 -18.96 -17.48
C THR A 287 10.48 -20.20 -17.53
N GLY A 288 10.96 -21.33 -18.01
CA GLY A 288 10.20 -22.57 -18.07
C GLY A 288 9.91 -23.16 -16.68
N GLU A 289 10.81 -22.98 -15.71
CA GLU A 289 10.58 -23.39 -14.31
C GLU A 289 9.50 -22.51 -13.67
N LEU A 290 9.57 -21.19 -13.85
CA LEU A 290 8.56 -20.26 -13.36
C LEU A 290 7.19 -20.54 -13.98
N VAL A 291 7.12 -20.77 -15.29
CA VAL A 291 5.89 -21.15 -16.00
C VAL A 291 5.26 -22.40 -15.39
N ARG A 292 6.04 -23.48 -15.21
CA ARG A 292 5.53 -24.72 -14.58
C ARG A 292 5.00 -24.48 -13.17
N THR A 293 5.66 -23.63 -12.40
CA THR A 293 5.22 -23.25 -11.05
C THR A 293 3.89 -22.50 -11.09
N LEU A 294 3.76 -21.50 -11.95
CA LEU A 294 2.52 -20.74 -12.12
C LEU A 294 1.37 -21.61 -12.67
N GLU A 295 1.65 -22.55 -13.56
CA GLU A 295 0.64 -23.50 -14.06
C GLU A 295 0.08 -24.41 -12.96
N SER A 296 0.78 -24.59 -11.84
CA SER A 296 0.30 -25.35 -10.68
C SER A 296 -0.67 -24.57 -9.80
N LEU A 297 -0.75 -23.24 -9.94
CA LEU A 297 -1.68 -22.38 -9.21
C LEU A 297 -3.07 -22.39 -9.90
N PRO A 298 -4.15 -22.01 -9.17
CA PRO A 298 -5.44 -21.77 -9.81
C PRO A 298 -5.33 -20.66 -10.87
N GLN A 299 -5.69 -20.99 -12.11
CA GLN A 299 -5.39 -20.17 -13.29
C GLN A 299 -6.27 -18.91 -13.41
N ASP A 300 -7.41 -18.88 -12.73
CA ASP A 300 -8.39 -17.80 -12.73
C ASP A 300 -8.26 -16.83 -11.54
N LEU A 301 -7.27 -17.01 -10.66
CA LEU A 301 -6.98 -16.03 -9.61
C LEU A 301 -6.51 -14.71 -10.21
N VAL A 302 -7.03 -13.60 -9.67
CA VAL A 302 -6.76 -12.24 -10.15
C VAL A 302 -5.90 -11.48 -9.17
N TYR A 303 -4.90 -10.78 -9.68
CA TYR A 303 -3.98 -9.92 -8.94
C TYR A 303 -4.16 -8.44 -9.33
N GLY A 304 -3.58 -7.52 -8.59
CA GLY A 304 -3.65 -6.09 -8.89
C GLY A 304 -2.90 -5.71 -10.16
N ASP A 305 -1.83 -6.47 -10.45
CA ASP A 305 -1.00 -6.37 -11.65
C ASP A 305 -0.41 -7.75 -11.98
N TYR A 306 0.19 -7.90 -13.14
CA TYR A 306 0.76 -9.19 -13.55
C TYR A 306 2.14 -9.44 -12.92
N GLU A 307 2.89 -8.40 -12.53
CA GLU A 307 4.12 -8.50 -11.74
C GLU A 307 3.87 -9.25 -10.43
N SER A 308 2.76 -8.96 -9.77
CA SER A 308 2.32 -9.67 -8.57
C SER A 308 2.19 -11.17 -8.78
N VAL A 309 1.72 -11.60 -9.95
CA VAL A 309 1.66 -13.03 -10.31
C VAL A 309 3.07 -13.62 -10.40
N ILE A 310 3.99 -12.90 -11.02
CA ILE A 310 5.39 -13.32 -11.15
C ILE A 310 6.05 -13.44 -9.77
N TYR A 311 5.89 -12.42 -8.91
CA TYR A 311 6.41 -12.43 -7.54
C TYR A 311 5.83 -13.59 -6.72
N ARG A 312 4.55 -13.90 -6.91
CA ARG A 312 3.93 -15.07 -6.29
C ARG A 312 4.61 -16.38 -6.74
N GLY A 313 4.90 -16.53 -8.03
CA GLY A 313 5.63 -17.68 -8.58
C GLY A 313 7.07 -17.78 -8.04
N LEU A 314 7.78 -16.67 -7.96
CA LEU A 314 9.14 -16.62 -7.39
C LEU A 314 9.15 -16.99 -5.91
N ALA A 315 8.14 -16.57 -5.16
CA ALA A 315 7.98 -16.95 -3.74
C ALA A 315 7.71 -18.45 -3.58
N GLU A 316 6.92 -19.08 -4.46
CA GLU A 316 6.73 -20.53 -4.48
C GLU A 316 8.03 -21.28 -4.76
N LEU A 317 8.87 -20.75 -5.62
CA LEU A 317 10.21 -21.28 -5.90
C LEU A 317 11.21 -20.98 -4.77
N LYS A 318 10.80 -20.22 -3.75
CA LYS A 318 11.64 -19.83 -2.61
C LYS A 318 12.89 -19.05 -3.02
N ILE A 319 12.78 -18.26 -4.09
CA ILE A 319 13.85 -17.33 -4.49
C ILE A 319 13.98 -16.27 -3.39
N GLN A 320 15.19 -16.06 -2.92
CA GLN A 320 15.46 -15.07 -1.87
C GLN A 320 15.42 -13.65 -2.46
N THR A 321 14.74 -12.75 -1.77
CA THR A 321 14.77 -11.32 -2.11
C THR A 321 16.06 -10.67 -1.63
N ARG A 322 16.34 -9.46 -2.12
CA ARG A 322 17.45 -8.63 -1.62
C ARG A 322 17.33 -8.36 -0.12
N MET A 323 16.11 -8.12 0.37
CA MET A 323 15.85 -7.90 1.80
C MET A 323 16.06 -9.15 2.65
N ASP A 324 15.77 -10.36 2.13
CA ASP A 324 16.11 -11.61 2.84
C ASP A 324 17.62 -11.74 3.00
N LYS A 325 18.36 -11.46 1.94
CA LYS A 325 19.83 -11.51 1.98
C LYS A 325 20.42 -10.47 2.93
N PHE A 326 19.87 -9.25 2.93
CA PHE A 326 20.27 -8.18 3.84
C PHE A 326 20.05 -8.59 5.30
N ARG A 327 18.85 -9.09 5.65
CA ARG A 327 18.53 -9.55 6.99
C ARG A 327 19.40 -10.74 7.43
N ALA A 328 19.73 -11.64 6.51
CA ALA A 328 20.61 -12.78 6.80
C ALA A 328 22.05 -12.38 7.12
N GLN A 329 22.51 -11.20 6.71
CA GLN A 329 23.84 -10.66 7.00
C GLN A 329 23.96 -10.00 8.38
N GLY A 330 22.87 -9.99 9.16
CA GLY A 330 22.89 -9.54 10.56
C GLY A 330 22.76 -8.03 10.72
N ALA A 331 22.04 -7.38 9.83
CA ALA A 331 21.66 -5.97 9.95
C ALA A 331 20.51 -5.81 10.96
#